data_a7501bf66d0d37c0068709682962bf1d
#
_entry.id   a7501bf66d0d37c0068709682962bf1d
#
_cell.length_a   1.000
_cell.length_b   1.000
_cell.length_c   1.000
_cell.angle_alpha   90.00
_cell.angle_beta   90.00
_cell.angle_gamma   90.00
#
_symmetry.space_group_name_H-M   'P 1'
#
loop_
_entity.id
_entity.type
_entity.pdbx_description
1 polymer ?
#
loop_
_entity_poly.entity_id
_entity_poly.type
_entity_poly.pdbx_seq_one_letter_code
_entity_poly.pdbx_strand_id
1 'polypeptide(L)'
;MDPERKRIEEDLRGVVAGDVLCDDVGRSLYATDGSLFEAWPLAVVRPRSSEDVAATVRWAAERGVAVHVRGAGTSLCGGSLGGGVVIDCGRFMRRIIHTGADSVRVQPGVVAARLEDHLGRMQRTLGVDPANAMATTVGGMIGRDTSGSRFLRHGAVRGRIAAVEVVLADGSIVELAPAAAALAGEAATADRPARLAAGVAAVLEASRDVIRTFQPPTRPTHGGYRMHDLEREGLVDLPRLLCGAEGTLGIVTAATLRTVPADGASAVALLLFDSLDVAAETAVRLLPLGPSACDLFDRRHLALARGTKPAFELLIPPVAEAGLLVEFTSPEPAECNARLDGAIASAQQARRGCIDTRRAEDSFDAAFFWELSRNVVSTLHGVRAAMRPVPFIEDIVVPPAALPDFLRRLQEVLKRRQETAMVFGHAGHGQVHVRPHADPREPAERGRLESLAEEVYAQAAAIGGTIGGEQGLGLSRTPFFTRLFPELAATCAEVKKLFDPAGILNPGRVTPAAAVQTVVAFRRPLPAAEAATDGERAAAPQLLPLLTWDRARLAAEVDACNGCGSCRSQATGSRMCPRYREEPCEEASPRAKADVMAALLSGELDPRTSAADAVRAVADTCFNCHQC
;
A
#
# COMPACT_ATOMS: atom_id res chain seq x y z
N MET A 1 27.00 -19.21 1.35
CA MET A 1 26.64 -17.98 2.15
C MET A 1 27.94 -17.34 2.62
N ASP A 2 28.04 -16.03 2.52
CA ASP A 2 29.14 -15.21 3.00
C ASP A 2 29.34 -15.41 4.52
N PRO A 3 30.60 -15.50 5.04
CA PRO A 3 30.90 -15.69 6.46
C PRO A 3 30.27 -14.64 7.38
N GLU A 4 30.20 -13.38 6.97
CA GLU A 4 29.54 -12.30 7.74
C GLU A 4 28.05 -12.57 7.90
N ARG A 5 27.35 -12.93 6.83
CA ARG A 5 25.92 -13.27 6.87
C ARG A 5 25.63 -14.51 7.72
N LYS A 6 26.54 -15.48 7.71
CA LYS A 6 26.41 -16.66 8.57
C LYS A 6 26.50 -16.27 10.05
N ARG A 7 27.40 -15.37 10.42
CA ARG A 7 27.51 -14.84 11.76
C ARG A 7 26.24 -14.06 12.17
N ILE A 8 25.71 -13.24 11.27
CA ILE A 8 24.44 -12.50 11.51
C ILE A 8 23.29 -13.48 11.76
N GLU A 9 23.22 -14.56 10.97
CA GLU A 9 22.21 -15.60 11.15
C GLU A 9 22.32 -16.28 12.51
N GLU A 10 23.53 -16.65 12.93
CA GLU A 10 23.82 -17.27 14.22
C GLU A 10 23.46 -16.32 15.38
N ASP A 11 23.85 -15.04 15.29
CA ASP A 11 23.53 -14.01 16.29
C ASP A 11 22.02 -13.84 16.43
N LEU A 12 21.29 -13.66 15.33
CA LEU A 12 19.85 -13.46 15.35
C LEU A 12 19.10 -14.71 15.83
N ARG A 13 19.50 -15.92 15.39
CA ARG A 13 18.93 -17.18 15.87
C ARG A 13 19.16 -17.41 17.37
N GLY A 14 20.20 -16.81 17.91
CA GLY A 14 20.48 -16.85 19.37
C GLY A 14 19.53 -15.99 20.21
N VAL A 15 18.81 -15.04 19.61
CA VAL A 15 17.99 -14.07 20.34
C VAL A 15 16.50 -14.08 19.97
N VAL A 16 16.09 -14.74 18.88
CA VAL A 16 14.69 -14.83 18.44
C VAL A 16 14.23 -16.30 18.37
N ALA A 17 12.97 -16.54 18.74
CA ALA A 17 12.33 -17.84 18.60
C ALA A 17 11.72 -18.07 17.21
N GLY A 18 11.63 -17.03 16.41
CA GLY A 18 11.12 -17.04 15.06
C GLY A 18 12.13 -17.56 14.03
N ASP A 19 11.74 -17.54 12.74
CA ASP A 19 12.63 -17.94 11.66
C ASP A 19 13.59 -16.79 11.30
N VAL A 20 14.83 -17.13 10.94
CA VAL A 20 15.84 -16.20 10.41
C VAL A 20 16.35 -16.71 9.07
N LEU A 21 16.30 -15.88 8.02
CA LEU A 21 16.72 -16.18 6.67
C LEU A 21 17.85 -15.21 6.27
N CYS A 22 19.05 -15.75 6.02
CA CYS A 22 20.21 -14.99 5.58
C CYS A 22 20.81 -15.54 4.28
N ASP A 23 20.29 -16.67 3.79
CA ASP A 23 20.69 -17.23 2.50
C ASP A 23 20.15 -16.40 1.32
N ASP A 24 20.78 -16.55 0.15
CA ASP A 24 20.47 -15.72 -1.00
C ASP A 24 19.05 -15.95 -1.53
N VAL A 25 18.52 -17.18 -1.43
CA VAL A 25 17.14 -17.49 -1.83
C VAL A 25 16.16 -16.84 -0.86
N GLY A 26 16.32 -17.02 0.44
CA GLY A 26 15.46 -16.39 1.45
C GLY A 26 15.43 -14.87 1.33
N ARG A 27 16.57 -14.23 1.05
CA ARG A 27 16.67 -12.77 0.85
C ARG A 27 15.97 -12.31 -0.44
N SER A 28 16.11 -13.07 -1.54
CA SER A 28 15.47 -12.73 -2.83
C SER A 28 13.96 -12.62 -2.73
N LEU A 29 13.31 -13.44 -1.90
CA LEU A 29 11.86 -13.42 -1.68
C LEU A 29 11.36 -12.10 -1.04
N TYR A 30 12.27 -11.35 -0.43
CA TYR A 30 11.94 -10.09 0.26
C TYR A 30 12.58 -8.87 -0.40
N ALA A 31 13.29 -9.06 -1.51
CA ALA A 31 13.95 -7.98 -2.24
C ALA A 31 12.98 -7.10 -3.02
N THR A 32 11.76 -7.56 -3.29
CA THR A 32 10.74 -6.85 -4.06
C THR A 32 9.43 -6.68 -3.28
N ASP A 33 8.60 -5.71 -3.69
CA ASP A 33 7.20 -5.56 -3.27
C ASP A 33 6.31 -5.21 -4.50
N GLY A 34 5.18 -4.52 -4.33
CA GLY A 34 4.33 -4.09 -5.45
C GLY A 34 4.84 -2.88 -6.22
N SER A 35 5.96 -2.26 -5.79
CA SER A 35 6.55 -1.08 -6.42
C SER A 35 7.53 -1.44 -7.55
N LEU A 36 8.08 -0.42 -8.18
CA LEU A 36 9.14 -0.56 -9.18
C LEU A 36 10.54 -0.74 -8.56
N PHE A 37 10.64 -0.74 -7.23
CA PHE A 37 11.92 -0.77 -6.52
C PHE A 37 12.33 -2.18 -6.13
N GLU A 38 13.64 -2.33 -5.94
CA GLU A 38 14.29 -3.53 -5.42
C GLU A 38 15.32 -3.14 -4.35
N ALA A 39 15.33 -3.88 -3.23
CA ALA A 39 16.33 -3.72 -2.18
C ALA A 39 16.56 -5.08 -1.49
N TRP A 40 17.76 -5.61 -1.60
CA TRP A 40 18.15 -6.90 -0.99
C TRP A 40 18.36 -6.73 0.51
N PRO A 41 17.58 -7.39 1.37
CA PRO A 41 17.78 -7.30 2.82
C PRO A 41 19.08 -8.00 3.23
N LEU A 42 19.66 -7.56 4.34
CA LEU A 42 20.77 -8.22 5.00
C LEU A 42 20.32 -9.58 5.59
N ALA A 43 19.17 -9.55 6.27
CA ALA A 43 18.52 -10.70 6.87
C ALA A 43 17.00 -10.50 6.88
N VAL A 44 16.26 -11.60 7.01
CA VAL A 44 14.82 -11.59 7.25
C VAL A 44 14.52 -12.31 8.55
N VAL A 45 13.78 -11.67 9.45
CA VAL A 45 13.29 -12.25 10.70
C VAL A 45 11.77 -12.40 10.61
N ARG A 46 11.24 -13.58 10.92
CA ARG A 46 9.81 -13.87 11.03
C ARG A 46 9.46 -14.09 12.50
N PRO A 47 9.07 -13.03 13.22
CA PRO A 47 8.86 -13.10 14.66
C PRO A 47 7.61 -13.91 15.01
N ARG A 48 7.64 -14.57 16.15
CA ARG A 48 6.50 -15.26 16.75
C ARG A 48 5.79 -14.40 17.80
N SER A 49 6.49 -13.39 18.34
CA SER A 49 6.01 -12.56 19.43
C SER A 49 6.59 -11.14 19.36
N SER A 50 6.09 -10.25 20.23
CA SER A 50 6.62 -8.90 20.44
C SER A 50 8.06 -8.93 20.99
N GLU A 51 8.40 -9.95 21.77
CA GLU A 51 9.75 -10.15 22.32
C GLU A 51 10.76 -10.45 21.21
N ASP A 52 10.40 -11.26 20.21
CA ASP A 52 11.24 -11.51 19.03
C ASP A 52 11.49 -10.23 18.24
N VAL A 53 10.44 -9.38 18.07
CA VAL A 53 10.57 -8.08 17.43
C VAL A 53 11.52 -7.19 18.23
N ALA A 54 11.33 -7.11 19.55
CA ALA A 54 12.14 -6.32 20.45
C ALA A 54 13.61 -6.76 20.47
N ALA A 55 13.87 -8.08 20.49
CA ALA A 55 15.21 -8.64 20.40
C ALA A 55 15.89 -8.28 19.08
N THR A 56 15.16 -8.39 17.96
CA THR A 56 15.66 -8.00 16.63
C THR A 56 16.02 -6.51 16.57
N VAL A 57 15.15 -5.64 17.12
CA VAL A 57 15.39 -4.19 17.13
C VAL A 57 16.61 -3.85 18.00
N ARG A 58 16.75 -4.43 19.20
CA ARG A 58 17.93 -4.23 20.06
C ARG A 58 19.21 -4.67 19.35
N TRP A 59 19.22 -5.87 18.76
CA TRP A 59 20.35 -6.38 17.99
C TRP A 59 20.76 -5.41 16.87
N ALA A 60 19.78 -4.87 16.16
CA ALA A 60 19.99 -3.91 15.06
C ALA A 60 20.49 -2.54 15.57
N ALA A 61 19.91 -2.04 16.66
CA ALA A 61 20.30 -0.75 17.29
C ALA A 61 21.75 -0.76 17.77
N GLU A 62 22.19 -1.85 18.42
CA GLU A 62 23.56 -2.03 18.89
C GLU A 62 24.59 -2.01 17.75
N ARG A 63 24.17 -2.37 16.52
CA ARG A 63 25.04 -2.49 15.35
C ARG A 63 24.83 -1.38 14.31
N GLY A 64 23.93 -0.43 14.58
CA GLY A 64 23.58 0.62 13.62
C GLY A 64 22.96 0.09 12.32
N VAL A 65 22.29 -1.08 12.39
CA VAL A 65 21.63 -1.70 11.22
C VAL A 65 20.19 -1.22 11.13
N ALA A 66 19.76 -0.89 9.91
CA ALA A 66 18.38 -0.50 9.65
C ALA A 66 17.40 -1.68 9.83
N VAL A 67 16.20 -1.37 10.29
CA VAL A 67 15.09 -2.33 10.45
C VAL A 67 13.93 -1.90 9.58
N HIS A 68 13.37 -2.83 8.80
CA HIS A 68 12.24 -2.60 7.91
C HIS A 68 11.11 -3.57 8.23
N VAL A 69 9.91 -3.06 8.47
CA VAL A 69 8.75 -3.90 8.77
C VAL A 69 7.97 -4.22 7.49
N ARG A 70 7.51 -5.47 7.39
CA ARG A 70 6.77 -5.98 6.22
C ARG A 70 5.54 -6.77 6.66
N GLY A 71 4.42 -6.50 5.99
CA GLY A 71 3.22 -7.33 6.04
C GLY A 71 3.14 -8.22 4.80
N ALA A 72 2.19 -7.93 3.90
CA ALA A 72 2.00 -8.71 2.67
C ALA A 72 2.99 -8.37 1.53
N GLY A 73 3.81 -7.32 1.65
CA GLY A 73 4.71 -6.88 0.59
C GLY A 73 3.98 -6.43 -0.68
N THR A 74 2.86 -5.72 -0.51
CA THR A 74 2.03 -5.19 -1.62
C THR A 74 2.11 -3.68 -1.76
N SER A 75 3.09 -3.05 -1.12
CA SER A 75 3.32 -1.61 -1.21
C SER A 75 3.65 -1.20 -2.65
N LEU A 76 3.01 -0.14 -3.16
CA LEU A 76 3.28 0.44 -4.47
C LEU A 76 4.36 1.54 -4.44
N CYS A 77 4.88 1.85 -3.26
CA CYS A 77 5.85 2.93 -3.06
C CYS A 77 7.19 2.48 -2.45
N GLY A 78 7.44 1.17 -2.36
CA GLY A 78 8.67 0.65 -1.73
C GLY A 78 8.69 0.78 -0.20
N GLY A 79 7.52 0.89 0.44
CA GLY A 79 7.40 1.08 1.89
C GLY A 79 7.90 -0.11 2.72
N SER A 80 7.92 -1.32 2.14
CA SER A 80 8.29 -2.58 2.82
C SER A 80 9.67 -3.13 2.42
N LEU A 81 10.47 -2.35 1.70
CA LEU A 81 11.79 -2.76 1.20
C LEU A 81 12.92 -2.17 2.06
N GLY A 82 14.08 -2.80 2.06
CA GLY A 82 15.29 -2.22 2.64
C GLY A 82 16.47 -3.15 2.74
N GLY A 83 17.67 -2.56 2.80
CA GLY A 83 18.95 -3.29 2.84
C GLY A 83 19.34 -3.82 4.22
N GLY A 84 18.60 -3.45 5.28
CA GLY A 84 18.84 -3.91 6.65
C GLY A 84 18.11 -5.23 6.99
N VAL A 85 17.67 -5.36 8.23
CA VAL A 85 16.87 -6.51 8.67
C VAL A 85 15.39 -6.25 8.34
N VAL A 86 14.78 -7.15 7.57
CA VAL A 86 13.34 -7.13 7.30
C VAL A 86 12.62 -7.98 8.35
N ILE A 87 11.63 -7.40 9.03
CA ILE A 87 10.77 -8.09 10.00
C ILE A 87 9.42 -8.40 9.31
N ASP A 88 9.17 -9.68 9.02
CA ASP A 88 7.91 -10.15 8.42
C ASP A 88 6.92 -10.62 9.49
N CYS A 89 5.95 -9.76 9.80
CA CYS A 89 4.86 -10.09 10.73
C CYS A 89 3.81 -11.05 10.12
N GLY A 90 3.82 -11.26 8.81
CA GLY A 90 2.78 -12.00 8.09
C GLY A 90 2.82 -13.51 8.31
N ARG A 91 3.94 -14.08 8.78
CA ARG A 91 4.10 -15.54 8.94
C ARG A 91 3.42 -16.07 10.21
N PHE A 92 3.72 -15.51 11.38
CA PHE A 92 3.29 -16.04 12.68
C PHE A 92 2.40 -15.11 13.48
N MET A 93 2.54 -13.79 13.34
CA MET A 93 1.78 -12.80 14.14
C MET A 93 0.41 -12.52 13.51
N ARG A 94 -0.49 -13.52 13.49
CA ARG A 94 -1.77 -13.50 12.78
C ARG A 94 -2.97 -13.85 13.63
N ARG A 95 -2.90 -13.64 14.95
CA ARG A 95 -4.01 -13.98 15.86
C ARG A 95 -4.96 -12.79 16.02
N ILE A 96 -6.25 -13.08 16.01
CA ILE A 96 -7.28 -12.25 16.62
C ILE A 96 -7.23 -12.59 18.10
N ILE A 97 -6.72 -11.66 18.93
CA ILE A 97 -6.39 -11.93 20.34
C ILE A 97 -7.64 -11.88 21.20
N HIS A 98 -8.47 -10.87 20.99
CA HIS A 98 -9.70 -10.65 21.73
C HIS A 98 -10.72 -9.90 20.89
N THR A 99 -12.00 -10.19 21.08
CA THR A 99 -13.11 -9.51 20.45
C THR A 99 -14.10 -9.08 21.53
N GLY A 100 -14.24 -7.76 21.70
CA GLY A 100 -15.24 -7.16 22.59
C GLY A 100 -16.53 -6.81 21.84
N ALA A 101 -17.44 -6.11 22.50
CA ALA A 101 -18.71 -5.69 21.93
C ALA A 101 -18.55 -4.68 20.77
N ASP A 102 -17.57 -3.77 20.89
CA ASP A 102 -17.33 -2.66 19.97
C ASP A 102 -15.86 -2.53 19.55
N SER A 103 -15.03 -3.49 19.88
CA SER A 103 -13.59 -3.46 19.60
C SER A 103 -13.04 -4.86 19.34
N VAL A 104 -11.90 -4.88 18.63
CA VAL A 104 -11.15 -6.11 18.38
C VAL A 104 -9.65 -5.84 18.59
N ARG A 105 -8.96 -6.75 19.31
CA ARG A 105 -7.50 -6.72 19.45
C ARG A 105 -6.87 -7.79 18.57
N VAL A 106 -5.94 -7.36 17.72
CA VAL A 106 -5.36 -8.23 16.69
C VAL A 106 -3.86 -8.04 16.59
N GLN A 107 -3.15 -9.06 16.11
CA GLN A 107 -1.76 -8.97 15.71
C GLN A 107 -1.62 -8.37 14.30
N PRO A 108 -0.46 -7.76 13.96
CA PRO A 108 -0.28 -6.99 12.72
C PRO A 108 -0.38 -7.81 11.44
N GLY A 109 -0.09 -9.10 11.48
CA GLY A 109 -0.16 -10.00 10.32
C GLY A 109 -1.57 -10.53 10.01
N VAL A 110 -2.61 -10.17 10.76
CA VAL A 110 -3.99 -10.51 10.42
C VAL A 110 -4.36 -9.82 9.10
N VAL A 111 -4.90 -10.57 8.15
CA VAL A 111 -5.33 -10.04 6.84
C VAL A 111 -6.72 -9.41 6.95
N ALA A 112 -6.91 -8.26 6.30
CA ALA A 112 -8.15 -7.47 6.36
C ALA A 112 -9.40 -8.31 6.03
N ALA A 113 -9.41 -9.04 4.93
CA ALA A 113 -10.55 -9.90 4.56
C ALA A 113 -10.90 -10.94 5.64
N ARG A 114 -9.87 -11.55 6.28
CA ARG A 114 -10.09 -12.49 7.38
C ARG A 114 -10.67 -11.81 8.62
N LEU A 115 -10.25 -10.59 8.90
CA LEU A 115 -10.80 -9.81 10.00
C LEU A 115 -12.25 -9.42 9.73
N GLU A 116 -12.56 -8.95 8.52
CA GLU A 116 -13.92 -8.61 8.13
C GLU A 116 -14.85 -9.83 8.14
N ASP A 117 -14.40 -11.00 7.66
CA ASP A 117 -15.16 -12.27 7.78
C ASP A 117 -15.46 -12.64 9.25
N HIS A 118 -14.48 -12.39 10.15
CA HIS A 118 -14.67 -12.63 11.59
C HIS A 118 -15.68 -11.66 12.20
N LEU A 119 -15.56 -10.37 11.92
CA LEU A 119 -16.46 -9.33 12.44
C LEU A 119 -17.87 -9.43 11.85
N GLY A 120 -18.00 -9.79 10.57
CA GLY A 120 -19.27 -9.95 9.88
C GLY A 120 -20.19 -10.98 10.53
N ARG A 121 -19.63 -12.05 11.12
CA ARG A 121 -20.40 -13.04 11.89
C ARG A 121 -21.08 -12.47 13.14
N MET A 122 -20.59 -11.31 13.61
CA MET A 122 -21.14 -10.57 14.74
C MET A 122 -21.89 -9.31 14.30
N GLN A 123 -22.21 -9.18 13.01
CA GLN A 123 -22.83 -8.00 12.41
C GLN A 123 -22.03 -6.72 12.69
N ARG A 124 -20.68 -6.83 12.67
CA ARG A 124 -19.74 -5.73 12.89
C ARG A 124 -18.79 -5.63 11.70
N THR A 125 -18.16 -4.46 11.55
CA THR A 125 -17.15 -4.19 10.53
C THR A 125 -16.15 -3.14 11.04
N LEU A 126 -14.95 -3.07 10.44
CA LEU A 126 -14.10 -1.88 10.52
C LEU A 126 -14.60 -0.81 9.53
N GLY A 127 -15.22 -1.22 8.44
CA GLY A 127 -15.68 -0.37 7.36
C GLY A 127 -14.57 0.12 6.43
N VAL A 128 -13.31 -0.02 6.80
CA VAL A 128 -12.16 0.34 5.95
C VAL A 128 -11.95 -0.77 4.93
N ASP A 129 -11.98 -0.43 3.65
CA ASP A 129 -11.99 -1.39 2.54
C ASP A 129 -10.83 -1.22 1.55
N PRO A 130 -9.59 -1.55 1.93
CA PRO A 130 -8.46 -1.45 1.01
C PRO A 130 -8.72 -2.26 -0.27
N ALA A 131 -8.33 -1.71 -1.43
CA ALA A 131 -8.54 -2.34 -2.74
C ALA A 131 -8.04 -3.81 -2.79
N ASN A 132 -6.99 -4.13 -2.03
CA ASN A 132 -6.43 -5.47 -1.92
C ASN A 132 -6.64 -6.06 -0.51
N ALA A 133 -7.89 -6.00 0.00
CA ALA A 133 -8.25 -6.51 1.34
C ALA A 133 -7.86 -7.99 1.53
N MET A 134 -7.87 -8.79 0.44
CA MET A 134 -7.57 -10.23 0.47
C MET A 134 -6.13 -10.57 0.87
N ALA A 135 -5.20 -9.62 0.76
CA ALA A 135 -3.79 -9.82 1.13
C ALA A 135 -3.29 -8.78 2.15
N THR A 136 -3.87 -7.57 2.18
CA THR A 136 -3.44 -6.47 3.05
C THR A 136 -3.56 -6.86 4.52
N THR A 137 -2.47 -6.66 5.28
CA THR A 137 -2.44 -6.95 6.73
C THR A 137 -2.83 -5.73 7.55
N VAL A 138 -3.35 -5.95 8.76
CA VAL A 138 -3.71 -4.87 9.71
C VAL A 138 -2.51 -3.97 10.01
N GLY A 139 -1.31 -4.53 10.24
CA GLY A 139 -0.10 -3.72 10.42
C GLY A 139 0.22 -2.86 9.20
N GLY A 140 0.00 -3.39 7.98
CA GLY A 140 0.14 -2.61 6.74
C GLY A 140 -0.93 -1.53 6.60
N MET A 141 -2.17 -1.77 7.04
CA MET A 141 -3.24 -0.77 7.08
C MET A 141 -2.90 0.37 8.05
N ILE A 142 -2.43 0.06 9.25
CA ILE A 142 -2.00 1.05 10.25
C ILE A 142 -0.81 1.84 9.73
N GLY A 143 0.23 1.16 9.24
CA GLY A 143 1.45 1.82 8.76
C GLY A 143 1.23 2.82 7.63
N ARG A 144 0.17 2.67 6.84
CA ARG A 144 -0.18 3.56 5.72
C ARG A 144 -1.40 4.46 5.99
N ASP A 145 -2.13 4.24 7.08
CA ASP A 145 -3.44 4.83 7.36
C ASP A 145 -4.44 4.60 6.21
N THR A 146 -4.58 3.35 5.83
CA THR A 146 -5.42 2.94 4.70
C THR A 146 -6.87 3.37 4.88
N SER A 147 -7.49 3.84 3.79
CA SER A 147 -8.90 4.21 3.73
C SER A 147 -9.72 3.30 2.82
N GLY A 148 -9.47 3.32 1.51
CA GLY A 148 -10.24 2.64 0.48
C GLY A 148 -11.42 3.45 -0.05
N SER A 149 -12.23 2.82 -0.92
CA SER A 149 -13.34 3.48 -1.63
C SER A 149 -14.40 4.07 -0.70
N ARG A 150 -14.66 3.41 0.43
CA ARG A 150 -15.70 3.81 1.40
C ARG A 150 -15.23 4.83 2.44
N PHE A 151 -14.18 5.60 2.10
CA PHE A 151 -13.66 6.67 2.98
C PHE A 151 -14.73 7.66 3.41
N LEU A 152 -15.63 8.05 2.52
CA LEU A 152 -16.71 9.02 2.81
C LEU A 152 -17.63 8.55 3.94
N ARG A 153 -17.82 7.25 4.09
CA ARG A 153 -18.66 6.64 5.12
C ARG A 153 -17.88 6.30 6.39
N HIS A 154 -16.70 5.72 6.23
CA HIS A 154 -15.99 5.04 7.33
C HIS A 154 -14.67 5.73 7.71
N GLY A 155 -14.15 6.63 6.87
CA GLY A 155 -12.85 7.26 7.06
C GLY A 155 -11.69 6.29 6.83
N ALA A 156 -10.57 6.53 7.50
CA ALA A 156 -9.37 5.71 7.46
C ALA A 156 -9.16 4.95 8.78
N VAL A 157 -8.17 4.04 8.80
CA VAL A 157 -7.83 3.21 9.98
C VAL A 157 -7.57 4.05 11.23
N ARG A 158 -6.97 5.25 11.11
CA ARG A 158 -6.74 6.14 12.26
C ARG A 158 -8.02 6.53 13.01
N GLY A 159 -9.17 6.51 12.34
CA GLY A 159 -10.47 6.73 12.97
C GLY A 159 -10.95 5.53 13.82
N ARG A 160 -10.37 4.36 13.60
CA ARG A 160 -10.73 3.10 14.28
C ARG A 160 -9.76 2.71 15.37
N ILE A 161 -8.52 3.23 15.35
CA ILE A 161 -7.49 2.82 16.31
C ILE A 161 -7.81 3.34 17.71
N ALA A 162 -7.69 2.47 18.73
CA ALA A 162 -7.89 2.80 20.13
C ALA A 162 -6.60 2.72 20.93
N ALA A 163 -5.80 1.67 20.71
CA ALA A 163 -4.51 1.45 21.36
C ALA A 163 -3.62 0.58 20.47
N VAL A 164 -2.31 0.67 20.68
CA VAL A 164 -1.33 -0.18 19.99
C VAL A 164 -0.24 -0.63 20.96
N GLU A 165 0.14 -1.89 20.87
CA GLU A 165 1.41 -2.37 21.39
C GLU A 165 2.47 -2.14 20.32
N VAL A 166 3.56 -1.50 20.67
CA VAL A 166 4.61 -1.10 19.76
C VAL A 166 6.00 -1.39 20.33
N VAL A 167 6.92 -1.85 19.47
CA VAL A 167 8.34 -1.91 19.79
C VAL A 167 8.99 -0.63 19.29
N LEU A 168 9.60 0.15 20.21
CA LEU A 168 10.34 1.38 19.91
C LEU A 168 11.79 1.09 19.46
N ALA A 169 12.49 2.12 18.99
CA ALA A 169 13.85 1.99 18.45
C ALA A 169 14.90 1.46 19.43
N ASP A 170 14.66 1.55 20.73
CA ASP A 170 15.49 0.97 21.79
C ASP A 170 15.12 -0.49 22.14
N GLY A 171 14.15 -1.07 21.41
CA GLY A 171 13.64 -2.41 21.67
C GLY A 171 12.71 -2.51 22.90
N SER A 172 12.27 -1.38 23.47
CA SER A 172 11.23 -1.39 24.51
C SER A 172 9.86 -1.70 23.92
N ILE A 173 9.08 -2.56 24.58
CA ILE A 173 7.69 -2.86 24.24
C ILE A 173 6.80 -1.94 25.06
N VAL A 174 5.96 -1.17 24.40
CA VAL A 174 5.11 -0.16 25.05
C VAL A 174 3.69 -0.25 24.51
N GLU A 175 2.70 -0.21 25.42
CA GLU A 175 1.30 0.02 25.02
C GLU A 175 1.06 1.53 24.92
N LEU A 176 0.65 2.01 23.74
CA LEU A 176 0.27 3.39 23.50
C LEU A 176 -1.25 3.50 23.38
N ALA A 177 -1.82 4.42 24.14
CA ALA A 177 -3.18 4.90 24.09
C ALA A 177 -3.16 6.44 24.09
N PRO A 178 -4.29 7.15 23.91
CA PRO A 178 -4.33 8.58 24.17
C PRO A 178 -3.81 8.89 25.57
N ALA A 179 -2.80 9.74 25.67
CA ALA A 179 -2.06 10.00 26.91
C ALA A 179 -1.99 11.50 27.22
N ALA A 180 -2.08 11.84 28.52
CA ALA A 180 -1.78 13.20 28.97
C ALA A 180 -0.28 13.49 28.77
N ALA A 181 0.04 14.71 28.35
CA ALA A 181 1.43 15.16 28.29
C ALA A 181 1.97 15.30 29.70
N ALA A 182 3.17 14.77 29.96
CA ALA A 182 3.84 14.98 31.25
C ALA A 182 4.11 16.48 31.46
N LEU A 183 3.85 16.97 32.68
CA LEU A 183 4.10 18.37 33.02
C LEU A 183 5.61 18.69 33.05
N ALA A 184 5.96 19.95 32.79
CA ALA A 184 7.33 20.43 32.93
C ALA A 184 7.80 20.20 34.36
N GLY A 185 8.87 19.43 34.55
CA GLY A 185 9.41 19.03 35.89
C GLY A 185 9.07 17.59 36.29
N GLU A 186 8.06 16.95 35.71
CA GLU A 186 7.69 15.54 35.97
C GLU A 186 8.24 14.57 34.91
N ALA A 187 8.84 15.10 33.86
CA ALA A 187 9.29 14.30 32.70
C ALA A 187 10.29 13.18 33.04
N ALA A 188 11.10 13.38 34.13
CA ALA A 188 12.08 12.37 34.55
C ALA A 188 11.43 11.14 35.24
N THR A 189 10.27 11.32 35.88
CA THR A 189 9.55 10.27 36.61
C THR A 189 8.34 9.73 35.86
N ALA A 190 7.91 10.43 34.79
CA ALA A 190 6.79 10.00 33.95
C ALA A 190 7.09 8.69 33.19
N ASP A 191 6.06 7.93 32.93
CA ASP A 191 6.16 6.73 32.06
C ASP A 191 6.50 7.08 30.60
N ARG A 192 6.87 6.08 29.83
CA ARG A 192 7.30 6.29 28.44
C ARG A 192 6.20 6.93 27.56
N PRO A 193 4.92 6.49 27.61
CA PRO A 193 3.83 7.14 26.88
C PRO A 193 3.67 8.62 27.20
N ALA A 194 3.67 9.00 28.48
CA ALA A 194 3.52 10.40 28.89
C ALA A 194 4.70 11.27 28.43
N ARG A 195 5.93 10.75 28.44
CA ARG A 195 7.10 11.46 27.89
C ARG A 195 7.00 11.67 26.38
N LEU A 196 6.58 10.64 25.64
CA LEU A 196 6.36 10.76 24.20
C LEU A 196 5.24 11.75 23.89
N ALA A 197 4.13 11.71 24.63
CA ALA A 197 3.03 12.65 24.51
C ALA A 197 3.48 14.09 24.74
N ALA A 198 4.29 14.35 25.78
CA ALA A 198 4.85 15.67 26.05
C ALA A 198 5.76 16.17 24.92
N GLY A 199 6.64 15.30 24.38
CA GLY A 199 7.49 15.63 23.25
C GLY A 199 6.69 15.95 21.98
N VAL A 200 5.69 15.13 21.69
CA VAL A 200 4.79 15.36 20.54
C VAL A 200 4.01 16.65 20.72
N ALA A 201 3.41 16.91 21.90
CA ALA A 201 2.70 18.16 22.18
C ALA A 201 3.58 19.40 21.97
N ALA A 202 4.84 19.35 22.41
CA ALA A 202 5.80 20.44 22.19
C ALA A 202 6.06 20.69 20.68
N VAL A 203 6.20 19.64 19.88
CA VAL A 203 6.37 19.76 18.41
C VAL A 203 5.09 20.31 17.77
N LEU A 204 3.91 19.84 18.18
CA LEU A 204 2.62 20.32 17.66
C LEU A 204 2.44 21.82 17.94
N GLU A 205 2.77 22.28 19.15
CA GLU A 205 2.70 23.70 19.53
C GLU A 205 3.68 24.54 18.71
N ALA A 206 4.95 24.12 18.62
CA ALA A 206 5.99 24.84 17.87
C ALA A 206 5.71 24.90 16.35
N SER A 207 4.99 23.91 15.80
CA SER A 207 4.73 23.80 14.37
C SER A 207 3.26 24.01 14.01
N ARG A 208 2.47 24.61 14.89
CA ARG A 208 1.00 24.77 14.73
C ARG A 208 0.61 25.40 13.39
N ASP A 209 1.29 26.46 12.98
CA ASP A 209 1.00 27.17 11.72
C ASP A 209 1.37 26.33 10.49
N VAL A 210 2.49 25.61 10.56
CA VAL A 210 2.91 24.68 9.50
C VAL A 210 1.87 23.57 9.34
N ILE A 211 1.46 22.95 10.45
CA ILE A 211 0.45 21.88 10.44
C ILE A 211 -0.87 22.41 9.87
N ARG A 212 -1.33 23.58 10.30
CA ARG A 212 -2.57 24.17 9.79
C ARG A 212 -2.51 24.48 8.30
N THR A 213 -1.36 24.94 7.80
CA THR A 213 -1.17 25.28 6.39
C THR A 213 -1.12 24.04 5.51
N PHE A 214 -0.33 23.03 5.91
CA PHE A 214 -0.08 21.85 5.07
C PHE A 214 -0.98 20.65 5.37
N GLN A 215 -1.70 20.67 6.48
CA GLN A 215 -2.68 19.64 6.84
C GLN A 215 -4.05 20.26 7.19
N PRO A 216 -4.66 21.04 6.26
CA PRO A 216 -5.94 21.69 6.53
C PRO A 216 -7.09 20.67 6.61
N PRO A 217 -8.13 20.95 7.42
CA PRO A 217 -9.30 20.06 7.57
C PRO A 217 -10.14 19.92 6.30
N THR A 218 -9.98 20.83 5.32
CA THR A 218 -10.66 20.79 4.02
C THR A 218 -10.14 19.69 3.09
N ARG A 219 -8.98 19.09 3.40
CA ARG A 219 -8.42 17.97 2.67
C ARG A 219 -8.60 16.69 3.52
N PRO A 220 -9.19 15.64 2.96
CA PRO A 220 -9.59 14.44 3.72
C PRO A 220 -8.42 13.65 4.29
N THR A 221 -7.30 13.59 3.57
CA THR A 221 -6.10 12.87 3.98
C THR A 221 -4.84 13.71 3.73
N HIS A 222 -3.72 13.35 4.36
CA HIS A 222 -2.50 14.13 4.35
C HIS A 222 -1.27 13.25 4.21
N GLY A 223 -0.27 13.69 3.43
CA GLY A 223 1.04 13.05 3.35
C GLY A 223 1.91 13.34 4.58
N GLY A 224 2.89 12.49 4.84
CA GLY A 224 3.74 12.55 6.02
C GLY A 224 3.05 12.07 7.29
N TYR A 225 3.60 12.39 8.46
CA TYR A 225 2.92 12.12 9.73
C TYR A 225 1.69 13.01 9.85
N ARG A 226 0.56 12.40 10.18
CA ARG A 226 -0.73 13.10 10.27
C ARG A 226 -0.88 13.72 11.63
N MET A 227 -0.44 14.96 11.77
CA MET A 227 -0.34 15.70 13.03
C MET A 227 -1.57 16.54 13.36
N HIS A 228 -2.39 16.86 12.35
CA HIS A 228 -3.65 17.54 12.59
C HIS A 228 -4.55 16.69 13.49
N ASP A 229 -5.28 17.31 14.40
CA ASP A 229 -6.28 16.69 15.28
C ASP A 229 -5.74 15.59 16.23
N LEU A 230 -4.43 15.60 16.57
CA LEU A 230 -3.87 14.68 17.56
C LEU A 230 -4.18 15.07 19.00
N GLU A 231 -4.36 16.36 19.28
CA GLU A 231 -4.74 16.85 20.61
C GLU A 231 -6.25 16.87 20.75
N ARG A 232 -6.76 16.11 21.72
CA ARG A 232 -8.19 16.02 22.01
C ARG A 232 -8.40 15.91 23.53
N GLU A 233 -9.28 16.75 24.08
CA GLU A 233 -9.66 16.70 25.49
C GLU A 233 -8.46 16.70 26.46
N GLY A 234 -7.38 17.40 26.10
CA GLY A 234 -6.16 17.47 26.90
C GLY A 234 -5.23 16.24 26.78
N LEU A 235 -5.54 15.31 25.89
CA LEU A 235 -4.73 14.13 25.61
C LEU A 235 -4.10 14.22 24.22
N VAL A 236 -2.90 13.63 24.07
CA VAL A 236 -2.25 13.42 22.78
C VAL A 236 -2.55 11.98 22.31
N ASP A 237 -3.14 11.83 21.14
CA ASP A 237 -3.53 10.54 20.57
C ASP A 237 -2.35 9.91 19.81
N LEU A 238 -1.43 9.29 20.56
CA LEU A 238 -0.25 8.62 20.01
C LEU A 238 -0.58 7.45 19.06
N PRO A 239 -1.61 6.61 19.30
CA PRO A 239 -2.02 5.60 18.33
C PRO A 239 -2.37 6.18 16.95
N ARG A 240 -3.06 7.33 16.92
CA ARG A 240 -3.38 8.01 15.65
C ARG A 240 -2.16 8.56 14.93
N LEU A 241 -1.12 8.98 15.66
CA LEU A 241 0.15 9.42 15.07
C LEU A 241 0.88 8.26 14.37
N LEU A 242 0.77 7.04 14.90
CA LEU A 242 1.37 5.85 14.28
C LEU A 242 0.67 5.41 13.01
N CYS A 243 -0.59 5.82 12.80
CA CYS A 243 -1.29 5.59 11.55
C CYS A 243 -0.70 6.49 10.44
N GLY A 244 -0.16 5.85 9.39
CA GLY A 244 0.56 6.52 8.32
C GLY A 244 2.05 6.79 8.61
N ALA A 245 2.58 6.29 9.74
CA ALA A 245 4.00 6.45 10.08
C ALA A 245 4.93 5.45 9.35
N GLU A 246 4.41 4.52 8.60
CA GLU A 246 5.17 3.58 7.75
C GLU A 246 6.25 2.78 8.52
N GLY A 247 6.01 2.49 9.82
CA GLY A 247 6.97 1.79 10.67
C GLY A 247 8.20 2.61 11.06
N THR A 248 8.21 3.93 10.85
CA THR A 248 9.33 4.81 11.17
C THR A 248 9.34 5.29 12.63
N LEU A 249 8.20 5.23 13.32
CA LEU A 249 8.04 5.65 14.72
C LEU A 249 8.01 4.47 15.70
N GLY A 250 7.90 3.25 15.18
CA GLY A 250 7.82 2.03 15.97
C GLY A 250 7.22 0.88 15.14
N ILE A 251 7.40 -0.34 15.62
CA ILE A 251 6.91 -1.54 15.00
C ILE A 251 5.68 -2.05 15.77
N VAL A 252 4.51 -1.96 15.17
CA VAL A 252 3.25 -2.42 15.78
C VAL A 252 3.25 -3.94 15.90
N THR A 253 3.03 -4.46 17.12
CA THR A 253 2.96 -5.88 17.43
C THR A 253 1.56 -6.36 17.84
N ALA A 254 0.70 -5.44 18.31
CA ALA A 254 -0.73 -5.65 18.45
C ALA A 254 -1.49 -4.32 18.30
N ALA A 255 -2.75 -4.36 17.90
CA ALA A 255 -3.60 -3.19 17.83
C ALA A 255 -5.00 -3.48 18.33
N THR A 256 -5.58 -2.54 19.06
CA THR A 256 -7.01 -2.52 19.42
C THR A 256 -7.73 -1.55 18.50
N LEU A 257 -8.67 -2.08 17.72
CA LEU A 257 -9.44 -1.33 16.72
C LEU A 257 -10.91 -1.28 17.15
N ARG A 258 -11.52 -0.10 17.07
CA ARG A 258 -12.97 0.09 17.27
C ARG A 258 -13.70 -0.45 16.06
N THR A 259 -14.77 -1.19 16.30
CA THR A 259 -15.67 -1.69 15.25
C THR A 259 -16.96 -0.88 15.25
N VAL A 260 -17.67 -0.91 14.14
CA VAL A 260 -19.01 -0.30 14.02
C VAL A 260 -20.02 -1.38 13.60
N PRO A 261 -21.32 -1.17 13.78
CA PRO A 261 -22.32 -2.03 13.16
C PRO A 261 -22.07 -2.16 11.65
N ALA A 262 -22.28 -3.36 11.12
CA ALA A 262 -22.22 -3.55 9.67
C ALA A 262 -23.28 -2.67 8.98
N ASP A 263 -22.95 -2.13 7.81
CA ASP A 263 -23.91 -1.40 7.00
C ASP A 263 -25.08 -2.35 6.64
N GLY A 264 -26.30 -1.81 6.66
CA GLY A 264 -27.49 -2.60 6.38
C GLY A 264 -27.62 -2.89 4.88
N ALA A 265 -28.29 -1.98 4.17
CA ALA A 265 -28.46 -2.06 2.72
C ALA A 265 -27.44 -1.19 1.98
N SER A 266 -27.16 -1.58 0.73
CA SER A 266 -26.43 -0.73 -0.22
C SER A 266 -27.16 -0.64 -1.54
N ALA A 267 -27.00 0.49 -2.23
CA ALA A 267 -27.44 0.71 -3.61
C ALA A 267 -26.25 1.23 -4.42
N VAL A 268 -25.98 0.61 -5.57
CA VAL A 268 -24.79 0.85 -6.39
C VAL A 268 -25.21 1.17 -7.82
N ALA A 269 -24.54 2.16 -8.44
CA ALA A 269 -24.65 2.42 -9.87
C ALA A 269 -23.31 2.75 -10.51
N LEU A 270 -23.18 2.38 -11.78
CA LEU A 270 -22.12 2.81 -12.69
C LEU A 270 -22.71 3.89 -13.61
N LEU A 271 -22.17 5.11 -13.52
CA LEU A 271 -22.51 6.25 -14.36
C LEU A 271 -21.43 6.42 -15.41
N LEU A 272 -21.77 6.46 -16.69
CA LEU A 272 -20.82 6.51 -17.80
C LEU A 272 -20.92 7.85 -18.53
N PHE A 273 -19.77 8.41 -18.90
CA PHE A 273 -19.64 9.75 -19.46
C PHE A 273 -18.81 9.77 -20.75
N ASP A 274 -19.08 10.76 -21.59
CA ASP A 274 -18.29 11.07 -22.81
C ASP A 274 -17.09 11.99 -22.50
N SER A 275 -16.88 12.39 -21.23
CA SER A 275 -15.82 13.30 -20.82
C SER A 275 -15.40 13.05 -19.37
N LEU A 276 -14.08 13.02 -19.14
CA LEU A 276 -13.49 12.94 -17.80
C LEU A 276 -13.84 14.18 -16.95
N ASP A 277 -13.89 15.36 -17.57
CA ASP A 277 -14.21 16.62 -16.88
C ASP A 277 -15.64 16.59 -16.34
N VAL A 278 -16.61 16.16 -17.15
CA VAL A 278 -18.03 16.04 -16.74
C VAL A 278 -18.19 14.99 -15.62
N ALA A 279 -17.46 13.88 -15.70
CA ALA A 279 -17.47 12.88 -14.64
C ALA A 279 -16.94 13.46 -13.32
N ALA A 280 -15.82 14.20 -13.36
CA ALA A 280 -15.24 14.84 -12.18
C ALA A 280 -16.17 15.90 -11.56
N GLU A 281 -16.77 16.77 -12.39
CA GLU A 281 -17.75 17.76 -11.93
C GLU A 281 -18.99 17.09 -11.34
N THR A 282 -19.42 15.96 -11.92
CA THR A 282 -20.53 15.18 -11.39
C THR A 282 -20.18 14.58 -10.04
N ALA A 283 -18.99 13.99 -9.87
CA ALA A 283 -18.54 13.46 -8.58
C ALA A 283 -18.67 14.50 -7.46
N VAL A 284 -18.24 15.75 -7.72
CA VAL A 284 -18.37 16.85 -6.75
C VAL A 284 -19.85 17.19 -6.45
N ARG A 285 -20.71 17.23 -7.49
CA ARG A 285 -22.14 17.49 -7.31
C ARG A 285 -22.87 16.41 -6.50
N LEU A 286 -22.37 15.18 -6.50
CA LEU A 286 -22.97 14.07 -5.76
C LEU A 286 -22.64 14.10 -4.26
N LEU A 287 -21.58 14.79 -3.83
CA LEU A 287 -21.16 14.80 -2.42
C LEU A 287 -22.25 15.23 -1.42
N PRO A 288 -23.08 16.27 -1.70
CA PRO A 288 -24.16 16.64 -0.79
C PRO A 288 -25.23 15.55 -0.58
N LEU A 289 -25.34 14.56 -1.48
CA LEU A 289 -26.24 13.41 -1.32
C LEU A 289 -25.70 12.37 -0.33
N GLY A 290 -24.45 12.52 0.14
CA GLY A 290 -23.82 11.64 1.11
C GLY A 290 -23.51 10.23 0.58
N PRO A 291 -22.83 10.08 -0.57
CA PRO A 291 -22.42 8.76 -1.05
C PRO A 291 -21.45 8.10 -0.06
N SER A 292 -21.51 6.77 0.04
CA SER A 292 -20.57 5.97 0.82
C SER A 292 -19.25 5.81 0.07
N ALA A 293 -19.33 5.74 -1.26
CA ALA A 293 -18.20 5.68 -2.18
C ALA A 293 -18.53 6.39 -3.49
N CYS A 294 -17.48 6.95 -4.13
CA CYS A 294 -17.55 7.52 -5.47
C CYS A 294 -16.17 7.37 -6.14
N ASP A 295 -16.02 6.32 -6.93
CA ASP A 295 -14.77 5.98 -7.62
C ASP A 295 -14.82 6.42 -9.09
N LEU A 296 -13.71 6.99 -9.58
CA LEU A 296 -13.54 7.51 -10.93
C LEU A 296 -12.64 6.58 -11.76
N PHE A 297 -13.00 6.37 -13.01
CA PHE A 297 -12.23 5.62 -14.00
C PHE A 297 -12.14 6.40 -15.31
N ASP A 298 -10.94 6.51 -15.89
CA ASP A 298 -10.76 7.08 -17.22
C ASP A 298 -11.02 6.05 -18.34
N ARG A 299 -10.98 6.53 -19.57
CA ARG A 299 -11.15 5.71 -20.79
C ARG A 299 -10.22 4.49 -20.83
N ARG A 300 -8.97 4.63 -20.38
CA ARG A 300 -7.98 3.55 -20.44
C ARG A 300 -8.27 2.47 -19.42
N HIS A 301 -8.70 2.86 -18.25
CA HIS A 301 -9.19 1.92 -17.23
C HIS A 301 -10.42 1.15 -17.73
N LEU A 302 -11.39 1.85 -18.30
CA LEU A 302 -12.60 1.24 -18.86
C LEU A 302 -12.28 0.30 -20.04
N ALA A 303 -11.35 0.69 -20.93
CA ALA A 303 -10.89 -0.15 -22.02
C ALA A 303 -10.18 -1.43 -21.53
N LEU A 304 -9.35 -1.30 -20.50
CA LEU A 304 -8.71 -2.47 -19.86
C LEU A 304 -9.77 -3.39 -19.25
N ALA A 305 -10.75 -2.85 -18.53
CA ALA A 305 -11.85 -3.64 -17.96
C ALA A 305 -12.60 -4.45 -19.02
N ARG A 306 -12.98 -3.84 -20.15
CA ARG A 306 -13.64 -4.53 -21.28
C ARG A 306 -12.82 -5.71 -21.78
N GLY A 307 -11.49 -5.58 -21.83
CA GLY A 307 -10.58 -6.66 -22.25
C GLY A 307 -10.45 -7.81 -21.25
N THR A 308 -10.93 -7.65 -20.00
CA THR A 308 -10.78 -8.68 -18.95
C THR A 308 -11.91 -9.72 -18.93
N LYS A 309 -13.14 -9.29 -19.21
CA LYS A 309 -14.35 -10.15 -19.15
C LYS A 309 -15.37 -9.74 -20.21
N PRO A 310 -16.01 -10.69 -20.90
CA PRO A 310 -17.09 -10.38 -21.86
C PRO A 310 -18.26 -9.59 -21.24
N ALA A 311 -18.54 -9.80 -19.94
CA ALA A 311 -19.59 -9.06 -19.26
C ALA A 311 -19.27 -7.56 -19.13
N PHE A 312 -18.01 -7.16 -18.99
CA PHE A 312 -17.62 -5.75 -19.03
C PHE A 312 -17.71 -5.15 -20.43
N GLU A 313 -17.50 -5.94 -21.49
CA GLU A 313 -17.69 -5.49 -22.85
C GLU A 313 -19.17 -5.11 -23.13
N LEU A 314 -20.11 -5.86 -22.55
CA LEU A 314 -21.55 -5.57 -22.62
C LEU A 314 -21.97 -4.41 -21.72
N LEU A 315 -21.32 -4.26 -20.54
CA LEU A 315 -21.66 -3.24 -19.56
C LEU A 315 -21.16 -1.84 -19.97
N ILE A 316 -19.96 -1.76 -20.57
CA ILE A 316 -19.25 -0.50 -20.83
C ILE A 316 -19.24 -0.19 -22.32
N PRO A 317 -20.04 0.79 -22.81
CA PRO A 317 -20.01 1.20 -24.22
C PRO A 317 -18.62 1.67 -24.67
N PRO A 318 -18.18 1.37 -25.91
CA PRO A 318 -16.88 1.80 -26.44
C PRO A 318 -16.67 3.32 -26.45
N VAL A 319 -17.76 4.09 -26.49
CA VAL A 319 -17.74 5.56 -26.51
C VAL A 319 -17.58 6.18 -25.12
N ALA A 320 -17.55 5.38 -24.04
CA ALA A 320 -17.37 5.87 -22.69
C ALA A 320 -15.92 6.35 -22.48
N GLU A 321 -15.76 7.64 -22.19
CA GLU A 321 -14.48 8.28 -21.89
C GLU A 321 -14.17 8.29 -20.38
N ALA A 322 -15.21 8.19 -19.53
CA ALA A 322 -15.05 8.09 -18.08
C ALA A 322 -16.24 7.35 -17.43
N GLY A 323 -16.02 6.84 -16.21
CA GLY A 323 -17.04 6.23 -15.38
C GLY A 323 -16.95 6.67 -13.93
N LEU A 324 -18.10 6.75 -13.24
CA LEU A 324 -18.19 6.86 -11.78
C LEU A 324 -18.93 5.65 -11.24
N LEU A 325 -18.32 4.95 -10.29
CA LEU A 325 -18.99 3.93 -9.48
C LEU A 325 -19.42 4.59 -8.18
N VAL A 326 -20.73 4.67 -7.95
CA VAL A 326 -21.34 5.38 -6.80
C VAL A 326 -22.08 4.39 -5.93
N GLU A 327 -21.85 4.45 -4.62
CA GLU A 327 -22.53 3.61 -3.62
C GLU A 327 -23.17 4.50 -2.54
N PHE A 328 -24.36 4.11 -2.11
CA PHE A 328 -25.02 4.63 -0.91
C PHE A 328 -25.31 3.47 0.03
N THR A 329 -25.05 3.65 1.33
CA THR A 329 -25.36 2.67 2.38
C THR A 329 -26.26 3.31 3.44
N SER A 330 -27.22 2.55 3.96
CA SER A 330 -28.12 2.94 5.05
C SER A 330 -28.69 1.68 5.70
N PRO A 331 -29.12 1.74 6.98
CA PRO A 331 -29.96 0.68 7.55
C PRO A 331 -31.25 0.44 6.77
N GLU A 332 -31.81 1.51 6.12
CA GLU A 332 -33.06 1.46 5.40
C GLU A 332 -32.86 1.37 3.88
N PRO A 333 -33.26 0.26 3.23
CA PRO A 333 -33.08 0.08 1.77
C PRO A 333 -33.74 1.19 0.93
N ALA A 334 -34.89 1.69 1.35
CA ALA A 334 -35.61 2.75 0.64
C ALA A 334 -34.79 4.05 0.58
N GLU A 335 -34.05 4.39 1.65
CA GLU A 335 -33.19 5.56 1.71
C GLU A 335 -32.02 5.43 0.74
N CYS A 336 -31.35 4.25 0.70
CA CYS A 336 -30.28 4.01 -0.27
C CYS A 336 -30.75 4.22 -1.70
N ASN A 337 -31.91 3.65 -2.02
CA ASN A 337 -32.49 3.72 -3.36
C ASN A 337 -32.87 5.17 -3.73
N ALA A 338 -33.50 5.91 -2.83
CA ALA A 338 -33.87 7.31 -3.07
C ALA A 338 -32.65 8.21 -3.32
N ARG A 339 -31.56 8.02 -2.55
CA ARG A 339 -30.29 8.74 -2.74
C ARG A 339 -29.64 8.38 -4.08
N LEU A 340 -29.65 7.08 -4.45
CA LEU A 340 -29.11 6.63 -5.72
C LEU A 340 -29.91 7.19 -6.91
N ASP A 341 -31.25 7.20 -6.83
CA ASP A 341 -32.12 7.81 -7.84
C ASP A 341 -31.82 9.31 -8.00
N GLY A 342 -31.60 10.02 -6.88
CA GLY A 342 -31.14 11.41 -6.89
C GLY A 342 -29.80 11.59 -7.57
N ALA A 343 -28.85 10.68 -7.35
CA ALA A 343 -27.54 10.71 -8.00
C ALA A 343 -27.64 10.45 -9.51
N ILE A 344 -28.43 9.47 -9.94
CA ILE A 344 -28.68 9.18 -11.36
C ILE A 344 -29.35 10.40 -12.03
N ALA A 345 -30.40 10.96 -11.41
CA ALA A 345 -31.07 12.15 -11.93
C ALA A 345 -30.09 13.35 -12.05
N SER A 346 -29.25 13.58 -11.04
CA SER A 346 -28.21 14.63 -11.08
C SER A 346 -27.21 14.43 -12.21
N ALA A 347 -26.78 13.17 -12.47
CA ALA A 347 -25.88 12.87 -13.58
C ALA A 347 -26.55 13.13 -14.94
N GLN A 348 -27.81 12.74 -15.12
CA GLN A 348 -28.57 12.91 -16.36
C GLN A 348 -28.94 14.37 -16.64
N GLN A 349 -29.12 15.21 -15.60
CA GLN A 349 -29.40 16.64 -15.75
C GLN A 349 -28.17 17.44 -16.21
N ALA A 350 -26.98 16.92 -16.07
CA ALA A 350 -25.79 17.48 -16.68
C ALA A 350 -26.00 17.48 -18.21
N ARG A 351 -26.39 18.65 -18.77
CA ARG A 351 -26.92 18.86 -20.16
C ARG A 351 -26.06 18.28 -21.28
N ARG A 352 -24.87 17.78 -21.01
CA ARG A 352 -23.97 17.04 -21.92
C ARG A 352 -23.08 16.14 -21.07
N GLY A 353 -22.93 14.86 -21.42
CA GLY A 353 -21.83 14.02 -20.98
C GLY A 353 -22.23 12.71 -20.30
N CYS A 354 -23.35 12.59 -19.57
CA CYS A 354 -23.80 11.28 -19.11
C CYS A 354 -24.45 10.50 -20.26
N ILE A 355 -23.77 9.47 -20.72
CA ILE A 355 -24.18 8.66 -21.88
C ILE A 355 -24.96 7.42 -21.51
N ASP A 356 -24.74 6.89 -20.29
CA ASP A 356 -25.44 5.71 -19.79
C ASP A 356 -25.39 5.64 -18.26
N THR A 357 -26.38 4.98 -17.66
CA THR A 357 -26.46 4.72 -16.23
C THR A 357 -26.86 3.27 -16.00
N ARG A 358 -26.04 2.53 -15.25
CA ARG A 358 -26.30 1.13 -14.91
C ARG A 358 -26.47 1.00 -13.42
N ARG A 359 -27.68 0.62 -13.00
CA ARG A 359 -27.98 0.31 -11.61
C ARG A 359 -27.75 -1.16 -11.35
N ALA A 360 -27.16 -1.52 -10.22
CA ALA A 360 -27.11 -2.90 -9.76
C ALA A 360 -28.50 -3.33 -9.27
N GLU A 361 -29.02 -4.40 -9.80
CA GLU A 361 -30.35 -4.92 -9.46
C GLU A 361 -30.31 -5.76 -8.16
N ASP A 362 -29.17 -6.38 -7.90
CA ASP A 362 -28.94 -7.22 -6.73
C ASP A 362 -27.49 -7.15 -6.21
N SER A 363 -27.18 -7.94 -5.19
CA SER A 363 -25.84 -7.99 -4.61
C SER A 363 -24.79 -8.61 -5.55
N PHE A 364 -25.18 -9.42 -6.53
CA PHE A 364 -24.27 -10.01 -7.50
C PHE A 364 -23.85 -8.94 -8.50
N ASP A 365 -24.77 -8.15 -9.03
CA ASP A 365 -24.49 -7.00 -9.89
C ASP A 365 -23.61 -5.98 -9.16
N ALA A 366 -23.95 -5.66 -7.92
CA ALA A 366 -23.15 -4.74 -7.11
C ALA A 366 -21.71 -5.25 -6.94
N ALA A 367 -21.53 -6.52 -6.61
CA ALA A 367 -20.20 -7.12 -6.50
C ALA A 367 -19.43 -7.10 -7.83
N PHE A 368 -20.13 -7.33 -8.96
CA PHE A 368 -19.54 -7.26 -10.30
C PHE A 368 -19.11 -5.83 -10.66
N PHE A 369 -19.91 -4.81 -10.34
CA PHE A 369 -19.50 -3.40 -10.56
C PHE A 369 -18.27 -3.04 -9.72
N TRP A 370 -18.21 -3.52 -8.48
CA TRP A 370 -17.05 -3.32 -7.61
C TRP A 370 -15.76 -3.95 -8.14
N GLU A 371 -15.83 -4.92 -9.04
CA GLU A 371 -14.63 -5.46 -9.68
C GLU A 371 -13.88 -4.40 -10.51
N LEU A 372 -14.57 -3.37 -11.02
CA LEU A 372 -13.93 -2.25 -11.73
C LEU A 372 -12.90 -1.55 -10.84
N SER A 373 -13.24 -1.32 -9.58
CA SER A 373 -12.33 -0.67 -8.63
C SER A 373 -11.27 -1.62 -8.06
N ARG A 374 -11.62 -2.89 -7.81
CA ARG A 374 -10.79 -3.81 -7.05
C ARG A 374 -9.89 -4.71 -7.89
N ASN A 375 -10.37 -5.15 -9.05
CA ASN A 375 -9.73 -6.24 -9.81
C ASN A 375 -9.03 -5.77 -11.10
N VAL A 376 -9.48 -4.70 -11.74
CA VAL A 376 -8.92 -4.26 -13.04
C VAL A 376 -7.44 -3.96 -12.95
N VAL A 377 -7.01 -3.27 -11.89
CA VAL A 377 -5.59 -2.93 -11.68
C VAL A 377 -4.72 -4.18 -11.46
N SER A 378 -5.24 -5.18 -10.76
CA SER A 378 -4.50 -6.44 -10.56
C SER A 378 -4.34 -7.24 -11.85
N THR A 379 -5.23 -7.05 -12.84
CA THR A 379 -5.12 -7.73 -14.14
C THR A 379 -4.03 -7.17 -15.03
N LEU A 380 -3.39 -6.05 -14.65
CA LEU A 380 -2.24 -5.51 -15.37
C LEU A 380 -1.07 -6.51 -15.50
N HIS A 381 -1.00 -7.52 -14.65
CA HIS A 381 -0.05 -8.63 -14.82
C HIS A 381 -0.26 -9.39 -16.14
N GLY A 382 -1.46 -9.35 -16.73
CA GLY A 382 -1.77 -9.93 -18.04
C GLY A 382 -1.25 -9.11 -19.23
N VAL A 383 -0.88 -7.84 -19.02
CA VAL A 383 -0.35 -6.98 -20.09
C VAL A 383 1.11 -7.35 -20.37
N ARG A 384 1.34 -7.94 -21.55
CA ARG A 384 2.67 -8.41 -21.99
C ARG A 384 3.44 -7.35 -22.79
N ALA A 385 2.88 -6.15 -22.99
CA ALA A 385 3.56 -5.06 -23.68
C ALA A 385 4.73 -4.51 -22.84
N ALA A 386 5.83 -4.14 -23.50
CA ALA A 386 6.96 -3.46 -22.85
C ALA A 386 6.50 -2.15 -22.21
N MET A 387 5.79 -1.31 -22.98
CA MET A 387 5.12 -0.11 -22.49
C MET A 387 3.81 -0.49 -21.80
N ARG A 388 3.75 -0.33 -20.48
CA ARG A 388 2.57 -0.67 -19.66
C ARG A 388 2.31 0.38 -18.57
N PRO A 389 1.08 0.50 -18.05
CA PRO A 389 0.81 1.40 -16.92
C PRO A 389 1.63 0.99 -15.70
N VAL A 390 2.46 1.91 -15.17
CA VAL A 390 3.34 1.65 -14.02
C VAL A 390 2.93 2.47 -12.79
N PRO A 391 3.00 1.90 -11.56
CA PRO A 391 2.60 2.58 -10.33
C PRO A 391 3.72 3.51 -9.83
N PHE A 392 3.91 4.67 -10.46
CA PHE A 392 4.92 5.63 -10.06
C PHE A 392 4.33 6.95 -9.55
N ILE A 393 3.35 7.52 -10.26
CA ILE A 393 2.64 8.75 -9.88
C ILE A 393 1.31 8.37 -9.22
N GLU A 394 1.37 8.00 -7.97
CA GLU A 394 0.25 7.44 -7.23
C GLU A 394 -0.16 8.35 -6.07
N ASP A 395 -1.41 8.19 -5.60
CA ASP A 395 -1.83 8.60 -4.27
C ASP A 395 -1.80 10.12 -4.04
N ILE A 396 -2.18 10.87 -5.08
CA ILE A 396 -2.40 12.31 -5.02
C ILE A 396 -3.74 12.56 -4.34
N VAL A 397 -3.79 13.52 -3.43
CA VAL A 397 -5.06 13.96 -2.82
C VAL A 397 -5.18 15.46 -2.95
N VAL A 398 -6.29 15.91 -3.52
CA VAL A 398 -6.66 17.31 -3.61
C VAL A 398 -7.94 17.56 -2.81
N PRO A 399 -8.25 18.80 -2.41
CA PRO A 399 -9.59 19.11 -1.90
C PRO A 399 -10.64 18.64 -2.90
N PRO A 400 -11.70 17.92 -2.48
CA PRO A 400 -12.68 17.34 -3.43
C PRO A 400 -13.24 18.34 -4.43
N ALA A 401 -13.51 19.58 -4.00
CA ALA A 401 -13.97 20.65 -4.89
C ALA A 401 -12.95 21.08 -5.96
N ALA A 402 -11.65 20.82 -5.74
CA ALA A 402 -10.57 21.15 -6.67
C ALA A 402 -10.28 19.99 -7.66
N LEU A 403 -10.92 18.83 -7.50
CA LEU A 403 -10.66 17.65 -8.34
C LEU A 403 -10.84 17.93 -9.85
N PRO A 404 -11.92 18.62 -10.32
CA PRO A 404 -12.05 18.91 -11.75
C PRO A 404 -10.92 19.81 -12.28
N ASP A 405 -10.45 20.79 -11.50
CA ASP A 405 -9.32 21.65 -11.88
C ASP A 405 -8.02 20.86 -11.93
N PHE A 406 -7.77 19.98 -10.94
CA PHE A 406 -6.62 19.11 -10.95
C PHE A 406 -6.56 18.21 -12.19
N LEU A 407 -7.67 17.57 -12.56
CA LEU A 407 -7.71 16.66 -13.70
C LEU A 407 -7.47 17.41 -15.03
N ARG A 408 -7.99 18.64 -15.18
CA ARG A 408 -7.68 19.49 -16.34
C ARG A 408 -6.19 19.82 -16.43
N ARG A 409 -5.57 20.26 -15.32
CA ARG A 409 -4.12 20.51 -15.24
C ARG A 409 -3.30 19.26 -15.56
N LEU A 410 -3.71 18.11 -15.04
CA LEU A 410 -3.08 16.81 -15.34
C LEU A 410 -3.14 16.50 -16.83
N GLN A 411 -4.30 16.66 -17.47
CA GLN A 411 -4.46 16.44 -18.91
C GLN A 411 -3.57 17.39 -19.74
N GLU A 412 -3.46 18.65 -19.34
CA GLU A 412 -2.55 19.63 -19.98
C GLU A 412 -1.08 19.23 -19.86
N VAL A 413 -0.65 18.76 -18.67
CA VAL A 413 0.72 18.25 -18.47
C VAL A 413 0.97 17.04 -19.38
N LEU A 414 0.09 16.05 -19.37
CA LEU A 414 0.22 14.85 -20.18
C LEU A 414 0.25 15.18 -21.68
N LYS A 415 -0.63 16.07 -22.15
CA LYS A 415 -0.69 16.51 -23.55
C LYS A 415 0.58 17.24 -23.96
N ARG A 416 1.05 18.19 -23.17
CA ARG A 416 2.26 18.97 -23.47
C ARG A 416 3.51 18.10 -23.53
N ARG A 417 3.60 17.09 -22.66
CA ARG A 417 4.70 16.14 -22.63
C ARG A 417 4.54 14.97 -23.58
N GLN A 418 3.41 14.87 -24.30
CA GLN A 418 3.07 13.73 -25.15
C GLN A 418 3.06 12.40 -24.39
N GLU A 419 2.64 12.45 -23.12
CA GLU A 419 2.57 11.29 -22.24
C GLU A 419 1.22 10.61 -22.27
N THR A 420 1.23 9.31 -22.07
CA THR A 420 0.02 8.50 -21.90
C THR A 420 -0.01 7.95 -20.49
N ALA A 421 -1.13 8.15 -19.79
CA ALA A 421 -1.32 7.61 -18.45
C ALA A 421 -2.76 7.08 -18.28
N MET A 422 -2.93 6.06 -17.46
CA MET A 422 -4.22 5.62 -16.94
C MET A 422 -4.52 6.41 -15.65
N VAL A 423 -5.73 6.93 -15.52
CA VAL A 423 -6.18 7.75 -14.39
C VAL A 423 -7.41 7.11 -13.75
N PHE A 424 -7.35 6.89 -12.46
CA PHE A 424 -8.46 6.37 -11.65
C PHE A 424 -8.29 6.81 -10.20
N GLY A 425 -9.29 6.60 -9.37
CA GLY A 425 -9.19 6.92 -7.95
C GLY A 425 -10.52 7.11 -7.27
N HIS A 426 -10.47 7.58 -6.03
CA HIS A 426 -11.61 7.80 -5.18
C HIS A 426 -12.03 9.28 -5.27
N ALA A 427 -12.80 9.63 -6.31
CA ALA A 427 -13.19 11.00 -6.62
C ALA A 427 -13.95 11.66 -5.45
N GLY A 428 -14.73 10.88 -4.70
CA GLY A 428 -15.51 11.37 -3.58
C GLY A 428 -14.70 12.09 -2.50
N HIS A 429 -13.44 11.69 -2.31
CA HIS A 429 -12.53 12.38 -1.37
C HIS A 429 -11.29 12.96 -2.04
N GLY A 430 -11.32 13.13 -3.37
CA GLY A 430 -10.30 13.85 -4.11
C GLY A 430 -8.99 13.08 -4.31
N GLN A 431 -8.99 11.77 -4.18
CA GLN A 431 -7.81 10.93 -4.37
C GLN A 431 -7.70 10.44 -5.81
N VAL A 432 -6.50 10.54 -6.37
CA VAL A 432 -6.21 10.21 -7.77
C VAL A 432 -4.91 9.41 -7.89
N HIS A 433 -4.96 8.37 -8.70
CA HIS A 433 -3.82 7.57 -9.13
C HIS A 433 -3.56 7.82 -10.61
N VAL A 434 -2.30 8.11 -10.95
CA VAL A 434 -1.87 8.34 -12.32
C VAL A 434 -0.81 7.31 -12.67
N ARG A 435 -1.08 6.45 -13.65
CA ARG A 435 -0.15 5.40 -14.10
C ARG A 435 0.35 5.71 -15.50
N PRO A 436 1.52 6.34 -15.62
CA PRO A 436 2.16 6.56 -16.91
C PRO A 436 2.45 5.22 -17.58
N HIS A 437 2.37 5.19 -18.92
CA HIS A 437 2.88 4.06 -19.68
C HIS A 437 4.40 4.19 -19.79
N ALA A 438 5.11 3.19 -19.30
CA ALA A 438 6.57 3.13 -19.29
C ALA A 438 7.06 1.70 -19.46
N ASP A 439 8.25 1.55 -19.98
CA ASP A 439 9.02 0.32 -19.84
C ASP A 439 9.99 0.47 -18.65
N PRO A 440 9.68 -0.09 -17.47
CA PRO A 440 10.51 0.11 -16.29
C PRO A 440 11.90 -0.53 -16.40
N ARG A 441 12.15 -1.31 -17.46
CA ARG A 441 13.44 -1.94 -17.76
C ARG A 441 14.43 -0.99 -18.42
N GLU A 442 13.91 0.08 -19.08
CA GLU A 442 14.73 1.05 -19.78
C GLU A 442 15.30 2.10 -18.82
N PRO A 443 16.63 2.24 -18.68
CA PRO A 443 17.23 3.19 -17.73
C PRO A 443 16.79 4.64 -17.93
N ALA A 444 16.52 5.06 -19.17
CA ALA A 444 16.07 6.41 -19.51
C ALA A 444 14.67 6.73 -18.97
N GLU A 445 13.82 5.72 -18.81
CA GLU A 445 12.45 5.85 -18.32
C GLU A 445 12.39 6.36 -16.87
N ARG A 446 13.39 6.05 -16.05
CA ARG A 446 13.47 6.54 -14.68
C ARG A 446 13.47 8.07 -14.61
N GLY A 447 14.38 8.72 -15.32
CA GLY A 447 14.47 10.18 -15.33
C GLY A 447 13.21 10.84 -15.92
N ARG A 448 12.60 10.23 -16.93
CA ARG A 448 11.33 10.67 -17.53
C ARG A 448 10.19 10.59 -16.50
N LEU A 449 10.04 9.46 -15.80
CA LEU A 449 9.03 9.26 -14.77
C LEU A 449 9.21 10.22 -13.59
N GLU A 450 10.46 10.41 -13.12
CA GLU A 450 10.78 11.35 -12.04
C GLU A 450 10.42 12.79 -12.42
N SER A 451 10.77 13.23 -13.63
CA SER A 451 10.46 14.57 -14.14
C SER A 451 8.95 14.78 -14.33
N LEU A 452 8.23 13.76 -14.82
CA LEU A 452 6.77 13.84 -14.95
C LEU A 452 6.10 13.91 -13.58
N ALA A 453 6.55 13.07 -12.62
CA ALA A 453 6.04 13.05 -11.26
C ALA A 453 6.22 14.39 -10.56
N GLU A 454 7.40 15.01 -10.68
CA GLU A 454 7.68 16.32 -10.09
C GLU A 454 6.69 17.38 -10.58
N GLU A 455 6.43 17.42 -11.88
CA GLU A 455 5.49 18.38 -12.45
C GLU A 455 4.04 18.12 -12.01
N VAL A 456 3.59 16.86 -12.07
CA VAL A 456 2.21 16.49 -11.66
C VAL A 456 1.99 16.76 -10.17
N TYR A 457 2.95 16.40 -9.31
CA TYR A 457 2.86 16.66 -7.88
C TYR A 457 2.89 18.17 -7.56
N ALA A 458 3.66 18.96 -8.31
CA ALA A 458 3.66 20.42 -8.18
C ALA A 458 2.30 21.03 -8.55
N GLN A 459 1.61 20.52 -9.59
CA GLN A 459 0.24 20.94 -9.90
C GLN A 459 -0.74 20.62 -8.77
N ALA A 460 -0.63 19.46 -8.15
CA ALA A 460 -1.46 19.12 -7.00
C ALA A 460 -1.20 20.03 -5.80
N ALA A 461 0.07 20.27 -5.46
CA ALA A 461 0.46 21.15 -4.36
C ALA A 461 -0.03 22.59 -4.57
N ALA A 462 0.04 23.12 -5.81
CA ALA A 462 -0.41 24.48 -6.15
C ALA A 462 -1.89 24.75 -5.89
N ILE A 463 -2.72 23.71 -5.82
CA ILE A 463 -4.17 23.83 -5.53
C ILE A 463 -4.54 23.29 -4.13
N GLY A 464 -3.57 23.25 -3.21
CA GLY A 464 -3.78 22.80 -1.85
C GLY A 464 -3.83 21.28 -1.70
N GLY A 465 -3.34 20.53 -2.68
CA GLY A 465 -3.23 19.07 -2.63
C GLY A 465 -1.99 18.57 -1.87
N THR A 466 -1.89 17.25 -1.75
CA THR A 466 -0.75 16.52 -1.16
C THR A 466 -0.49 15.22 -1.91
N ILE A 467 0.56 14.51 -1.50
CA ILE A 467 0.93 13.19 -1.99
C ILE A 467 1.02 12.22 -0.80
N GLY A 468 0.74 10.93 -1.01
CA GLY A 468 0.77 9.93 0.06
C GLY A 468 -0.49 9.88 0.90
N GLY A 469 -1.68 9.90 0.28
CA GLY A 469 -2.99 9.93 0.94
C GLY A 469 -3.33 8.65 1.73
N GLU A 470 -3.18 7.45 1.12
CA GLU A 470 -3.53 6.16 1.75
C GLU A 470 -2.49 5.05 1.55
N GLN A 471 -1.50 5.28 0.66
CA GLN A 471 -0.48 4.29 0.34
C GLN A 471 0.85 4.56 1.05
N GLY A 472 0.97 5.71 1.74
CA GLY A 472 2.20 6.22 2.33
C GLY A 472 3.11 6.91 1.32
N LEU A 473 4.21 7.47 1.77
CA LEU A 473 5.22 8.10 0.93
C LEU A 473 6.23 7.09 0.37
N GLY A 474 6.64 6.14 1.19
CA GLY A 474 7.62 5.13 0.84
C GLY A 474 8.92 5.71 0.31
N LEU A 475 9.63 4.91 -0.48
CA LEU A 475 10.83 5.34 -1.21
C LEU A 475 10.50 6.24 -2.40
N SER A 476 9.33 5.98 -3.03
CA SER A 476 8.90 6.66 -4.25
C SER A 476 8.62 8.14 -4.01
N ARG A 477 7.89 8.48 -2.96
CA ARG A 477 7.33 9.83 -2.76
C ARG A 477 8.05 10.66 -1.71
N THR A 478 8.79 10.07 -0.78
CA THR A 478 9.54 10.82 0.24
C THR A 478 10.43 11.91 -0.35
N PRO A 479 11.21 11.69 -1.44
CA PRO A 479 12.03 12.75 -2.04
C PRO A 479 11.20 13.93 -2.58
N PHE A 480 10.05 13.66 -3.19
CA PHE A 480 9.14 14.71 -3.70
C PHE A 480 8.47 15.44 -2.55
N PHE A 481 8.01 14.72 -1.53
CA PHE A 481 7.40 15.29 -0.33
C PHE A 481 8.34 16.28 0.37
N THR A 482 9.60 15.91 0.54
CA THR A 482 10.61 16.76 1.17
C THR A 482 10.88 18.05 0.38
N ARG A 483 10.84 17.99 -0.96
CA ARG A 483 11.04 19.18 -1.81
C ARG A 483 9.80 20.08 -1.87
N LEU A 484 8.61 19.48 -1.95
CA LEU A 484 7.35 20.23 -2.10
C LEU A 484 6.83 20.80 -0.78
N PHE A 485 7.13 20.14 0.35
CA PHE A 485 6.62 20.50 1.68
C PHE A 485 7.76 20.54 2.72
N PRO A 486 8.82 21.37 2.51
CA PRO A 486 10.04 21.31 3.33
C PRO A 486 9.80 21.60 4.80
N GLU A 487 8.93 22.54 5.14
CA GLU A 487 8.59 22.88 6.53
C GLU A 487 7.85 21.74 7.24
N LEU A 488 6.89 21.09 6.55
CA LEU A 488 6.19 19.93 7.09
C LEU A 488 7.13 18.72 7.22
N ALA A 489 8.04 18.51 6.27
CA ALA A 489 9.04 17.47 6.33
C ALA A 489 10.01 17.68 7.52
N ALA A 490 10.40 18.92 7.81
CA ALA A 490 11.19 19.26 9.00
C ALA A 490 10.42 18.95 10.29
N THR A 491 9.14 19.32 10.37
CA THR A 491 8.28 18.96 11.52
C THR A 491 8.18 17.43 11.68
N CYS A 492 8.03 16.68 10.58
CA CYS A 492 8.06 15.21 10.63
C CYS A 492 9.40 14.69 11.18
N ALA A 493 10.54 15.32 10.81
CA ALA A 493 11.85 14.92 11.30
C ALA A 493 12.00 15.14 12.82
N GLU A 494 11.43 16.22 13.36
CA GLU A 494 11.42 16.44 14.81
C GLU A 494 10.59 15.36 15.56
N VAL A 495 9.42 15.00 15.03
CA VAL A 495 8.64 13.87 15.59
C VAL A 495 9.44 12.56 15.50
N LYS A 496 10.08 12.28 14.35
CA LYS A 496 10.92 11.09 14.17
C LYS A 496 12.00 10.96 15.24
N LYS A 497 12.69 12.04 15.57
CA LYS A 497 13.76 12.05 16.58
C LYS A 497 13.28 11.66 17.99
N LEU A 498 12.01 11.94 18.33
CA LEU A 498 11.44 11.56 19.62
C LEU A 498 11.29 10.04 19.77
N PHE A 499 10.96 9.35 18.69
CA PHE A 499 10.70 7.91 18.68
C PHE A 499 11.91 7.08 18.27
N ASP A 500 12.74 7.62 17.39
CA ASP A 500 13.89 6.92 16.81
C ASP A 500 15.07 7.88 16.62
N PRO A 501 15.76 8.26 17.70
CA PRO A 501 16.90 9.18 17.63
C PRO A 501 18.09 8.64 16.83
N ALA A 502 18.24 7.31 16.73
CA ALA A 502 19.29 6.66 15.95
C ALA A 502 18.97 6.52 14.46
N GLY A 503 17.70 6.73 14.06
CA GLY A 503 17.25 6.66 12.67
C GLY A 503 17.28 5.26 12.07
N ILE A 504 17.17 4.20 12.87
CA ILE A 504 17.24 2.81 12.39
C ILE A 504 15.90 2.25 11.88
N LEU A 505 14.77 2.80 12.34
CA LEU A 505 13.44 2.30 11.98
C LEU A 505 13.03 2.84 10.61
N ASN A 506 12.97 1.96 9.64
CA ASN A 506 12.52 2.18 8.26
C ASN A 506 13.06 3.49 7.62
N PRO A 507 14.39 3.73 7.62
CA PRO A 507 14.97 4.98 7.15
C PRO A 507 14.63 5.27 5.68
N GLY A 508 14.54 6.57 5.34
CA GLY A 508 14.21 7.01 3.98
C GLY A 508 12.71 6.97 3.63
N ARG A 509 11.83 6.78 4.62
CA ARG A 509 10.37 6.91 4.50
C ARG A 509 9.89 8.04 5.39
N VAL A 510 8.95 8.82 4.90
CA VAL A 510 8.40 10.02 5.54
C VAL A 510 9.46 11.12 5.73
N THR A 511 10.63 10.75 6.23
CA THR A 511 11.79 11.63 6.41
C THR A 511 12.97 11.10 5.61
N PRO A 512 13.87 11.98 5.11
CA PRO A 512 15.09 11.54 4.43
C PRO A 512 15.95 10.66 5.36
N ALA A 513 16.67 9.71 4.77
CA ALA A 513 17.63 8.90 5.52
C ALA A 513 18.84 9.76 5.95
N ALA A 514 19.12 9.84 7.26
CA ALA A 514 20.21 10.68 7.76
C ALA A 514 21.61 10.07 7.58
N ALA A 515 21.79 8.77 7.68
CA ALA A 515 23.11 8.12 7.66
C ALA A 515 23.13 6.68 7.11
N VAL A 516 22.03 5.96 7.10
CA VAL A 516 21.99 4.58 6.63
C VAL A 516 21.67 4.58 5.13
N GLN A 517 22.69 4.41 4.30
CA GLN A 517 22.52 4.27 2.85
C GLN A 517 21.79 2.95 2.55
N THR A 518 20.50 3.04 2.31
CA THR A 518 19.76 1.93 1.69
C THR A 518 20.00 2.03 0.19
N VAL A 519 20.80 1.15 -0.36
CA VAL A 519 20.95 1.02 -1.83
C VAL A 519 19.62 0.49 -2.37
N VAL A 520 18.83 1.39 -2.90
CA VAL A 520 17.55 1.06 -3.55
C VAL A 520 17.70 1.37 -5.04
N ALA A 521 17.43 0.38 -5.84
CA ALA A 521 17.42 0.49 -7.29
C ALA A 521 16.02 0.23 -7.85
N PHE A 522 15.74 0.63 -9.07
CA PHE A 522 14.64 0.05 -9.81
C PHE A 522 14.93 -1.44 -10.03
N ARG A 523 13.87 -2.24 -10.10
CA ARG A 523 14.00 -3.67 -10.41
C ARG A 523 14.86 -3.83 -11.65
N ARG A 524 15.82 -4.75 -11.58
CA ARG A 524 16.71 -5.00 -12.70
C ARG A 524 15.92 -5.56 -13.89
N PRO A 525 16.23 -5.12 -15.11
CA PRO A 525 15.64 -5.71 -16.29
C PRO A 525 16.06 -7.19 -16.39
N LEU A 526 15.12 -8.06 -16.67
CA LEU A 526 15.45 -9.43 -17.03
C LEU A 526 16.07 -9.42 -18.44
N PRO A 527 17.18 -10.16 -18.68
CA PRO A 527 17.86 -10.13 -19.97
C PRO A 527 16.91 -10.51 -21.09
N ALA A 528 16.70 -9.62 -22.08
CA ALA A 528 16.02 -9.95 -23.31
C ALA A 528 16.89 -10.98 -24.09
N ALA A 529 16.25 -11.96 -24.74
CA ALA A 529 16.94 -13.05 -25.42
C ALA A 529 17.93 -12.59 -26.51
N GLU A 530 17.77 -11.37 -27.05
CA GLU A 530 18.54 -10.84 -28.18
C GLU A 530 19.66 -9.87 -27.79
N ALA A 531 19.65 -9.32 -26.53
CA ALA A 531 20.55 -8.24 -26.12
C ALA A 531 21.79 -8.70 -25.31
N ALA A 532 21.89 -9.99 -24.95
CA ALA A 532 23.06 -10.46 -24.19
C ALA A 532 24.26 -10.58 -25.13
N THR A 533 25.31 -9.82 -24.84
CA THR A 533 26.63 -10.00 -25.50
C THR A 533 27.17 -11.41 -25.23
N ASP A 534 28.07 -11.92 -26.08
CA ASP A 534 28.67 -13.25 -25.88
C ASP A 534 29.36 -13.40 -24.52
N GLY A 535 29.85 -12.30 -23.94
CA GLY A 535 30.41 -12.26 -22.58
C GLY A 535 29.34 -12.39 -21.49
N GLU A 536 28.19 -11.77 -21.64
CA GLU A 536 27.05 -11.87 -20.70
C GLU A 536 26.37 -13.23 -20.80
N ARG A 537 26.31 -13.85 -22.00
CA ARG A 537 25.84 -15.22 -22.20
C ARG A 537 26.72 -16.25 -21.51
N ALA A 538 28.02 -15.99 -21.43
CA ALA A 538 28.98 -16.87 -20.74
C ALA A 538 28.91 -16.75 -19.20
N ALA A 539 28.48 -15.59 -18.68
CA ALA A 539 28.38 -15.32 -17.24
C ALA A 539 27.06 -15.78 -16.63
N ALA A 540 25.95 -15.77 -17.40
CA ALA A 540 24.65 -16.20 -16.90
C ALA A 540 24.54 -17.74 -16.85
N PRO A 541 24.00 -18.32 -15.76
CA PRO A 541 23.80 -19.76 -15.68
C PRO A 541 22.93 -20.24 -16.85
N GLN A 542 23.42 -21.26 -17.58
CA GLN A 542 22.64 -21.90 -18.65
C GLN A 542 21.54 -22.74 -18.02
N LEU A 543 20.37 -22.14 -17.79
CA LEU A 543 19.17 -22.89 -17.47
C LEU A 543 18.74 -23.64 -18.73
N LEU A 544 18.77 -24.96 -18.68
CA LEU A 544 18.20 -25.82 -19.73
C LEU A 544 16.70 -25.98 -19.44
N PRO A 545 15.81 -25.26 -20.16
CA PRO A 545 14.38 -25.43 -19.95
C PRO A 545 13.96 -26.83 -20.42
N LEU A 546 13.34 -27.59 -19.54
CA LEU A 546 12.72 -28.88 -19.87
C LEU A 546 11.36 -28.71 -20.58
N LEU A 547 10.81 -27.50 -20.53
CA LEU A 547 9.58 -27.11 -21.22
C LEU A 547 9.91 -26.50 -22.59
N THR A 548 8.93 -26.44 -23.47
CA THR A 548 9.01 -25.81 -24.81
C THR A 548 9.13 -24.28 -24.78
N TRP A 549 9.37 -23.69 -23.62
CA TRP A 549 9.56 -22.25 -23.45
C TRP A 549 10.99 -21.86 -23.77
N ASP A 550 11.15 -20.86 -24.60
CA ASP A 550 12.40 -20.17 -24.74
C ASP A 550 12.64 -19.21 -23.55
N ARG A 551 13.89 -18.71 -23.43
CA ARG A 551 14.29 -17.82 -22.33
C ARG A 551 13.52 -16.50 -22.35
N ALA A 552 13.18 -15.97 -23.53
CA ALA A 552 12.44 -14.71 -23.66
C ALA A 552 10.99 -14.86 -23.14
N ARG A 553 10.34 -15.95 -23.50
CA ARG A 553 9.01 -16.27 -22.98
C ARG A 553 9.00 -16.46 -21.49
N LEU A 554 10.00 -17.19 -20.95
CA LEU A 554 10.13 -17.37 -19.50
C LEU A 554 10.34 -16.04 -18.78
N ALA A 555 11.22 -15.18 -19.31
CA ALA A 555 11.46 -13.85 -18.74
C ALA A 555 10.19 -12.97 -18.77
N ALA A 556 9.42 -13.00 -19.86
CA ALA A 556 8.16 -12.26 -19.98
C ALA A 556 7.09 -12.74 -18.98
N GLU A 557 6.98 -14.06 -18.76
CA GLU A 557 6.05 -14.61 -17.77
C GLU A 557 6.43 -14.24 -16.33
N VAL A 558 7.72 -14.23 -16.02
CA VAL A 558 8.26 -13.85 -14.70
C VAL A 558 8.04 -12.34 -14.45
N ASP A 559 8.35 -11.49 -15.44
CA ASP A 559 8.19 -10.02 -15.38
C ASP A 559 6.72 -9.59 -15.28
N ALA A 560 5.79 -10.46 -15.64
CA ALA A 560 4.37 -10.22 -15.49
C ALA A 560 3.92 -10.12 -14.02
N CYS A 561 4.68 -10.63 -13.06
CA CYS A 561 4.34 -10.48 -11.65
C CYS A 561 4.47 -9.01 -11.22
N ASN A 562 3.33 -8.37 -10.93
CA ASN A 562 3.26 -6.97 -10.48
C ASN A 562 3.25 -6.81 -8.95
N GLY A 563 3.50 -7.87 -8.17
CA GLY A 563 3.52 -7.82 -6.71
C GLY A 563 2.16 -7.56 -6.03
N CYS A 564 1.03 -7.63 -6.76
CA CYS A 564 -0.30 -7.31 -6.21
C CYS A 564 -0.72 -8.17 -5.01
N GLY A 565 -0.11 -9.34 -4.82
CA GLY A 565 -0.39 -10.23 -3.70
C GLY A 565 -1.72 -11.02 -3.82
N SER A 566 -2.43 -10.99 -4.96
CA SER A 566 -3.64 -11.80 -5.17
C SER A 566 -3.39 -13.29 -4.94
N CYS A 567 -2.18 -13.77 -5.26
CA CYS A 567 -1.73 -15.14 -4.99
C CYS A 567 -1.61 -15.47 -3.48
N ARG A 568 -1.62 -14.47 -2.62
CA ARG A 568 -1.57 -14.57 -1.15
C ARG A 568 -2.96 -14.37 -0.51
N SER A 569 -4.02 -14.49 -1.29
CA SER A 569 -5.38 -14.31 -0.79
C SER A 569 -5.70 -15.24 0.38
N GLN A 570 -6.27 -14.66 1.44
CA GLN A 570 -6.86 -15.37 2.57
C GLN A 570 -8.38 -15.17 2.65
N ALA A 571 -8.98 -14.56 1.62
CA ALA A 571 -10.44 -14.46 1.53
C ALA A 571 -11.07 -15.85 1.33
N THR A 572 -12.20 -16.10 2.01
CA THR A 572 -12.88 -17.40 2.01
C THR A 572 -13.31 -17.85 0.62
N GLY A 573 -13.75 -16.93 -0.24
CA GLY A 573 -14.17 -17.18 -1.62
C GLY A 573 -13.05 -17.34 -2.64
N SER A 574 -11.80 -17.00 -2.30
CA SER A 574 -10.67 -17.08 -3.22
C SER A 574 -10.08 -18.47 -3.29
N ARG A 575 -9.87 -18.97 -4.53
CA ARG A 575 -9.25 -20.28 -4.77
C ARG A 575 -7.78 -20.18 -5.17
N MET A 576 -7.20 -18.97 -5.19
CA MET A 576 -5.81 -18.76 -5.58
C MET A 576 -4.86 -19.43 -4.59
N CYS A 577 -3.85 -20.12 -5.10
CA CYS A 577 -2.81 -20.90 -4.44
C CYS A 577 -3.25 -21.65 -3.17
N PRO A 578 -3.73 -22.90 -3.29
CA PRO A 578 -4.16 -23.71 -2.13
C PRO A 578 -3.01 -23.94 -1.13
N ARG A 579 -1.75 -24.06 -1.61
CA ARG A 579 -0.58 -24.23 -0.73
C ARG A 579 -0.37 -23.03 0.18
N TYR A 580 -0.46 -21.82 -0.36
CA TYR A 580 -0.35 -20.61 0.45
C TYR A 580 -1.48 -20.50 1.48
N ARG A 581 -2.69 -20.94 1.13
CA ARG A 581 -3.84 -20.91 2.06
C ARG A 581 -3.66 -21.85 3.25
N GLU A 582 -3.06 -23.02 3.01
CA GLU A 582 -2.76 -23.99 4.05
C GLU A 582 -1.64 -23.50 4.97
N GLU A 583 -0.54 -23.07 4.35
CA GLU A 583 0.65 -22.61 5.07
C GLU A 583 1.08 -21.23 4.53
N PRO A 584 0.54 -20.14 5.05
CA PRO A 584 0.86 -18.81 4.58
C PRO A 584 2.29 -18.39 4.95
N CYS A 585 3.23 -18.68 4.05
CA CYS A 585 4.62 -18.22 4.07
C CYS A 585 4.99 -17.71 2.68
N GLU A 586 6.02 -16.86 2.60
CA GLU A 586 6.39 -16.26 1.32
C GLU A 586 6.77 -17.32 0.29
N GLU A 587 7.51 -18.35 0.68
CA GLU A 587 7.97 -19.46 -0.16
C GLU A 587 6.83 -20.22 -0.83
N ALA A 588 5.70 -20.33 -0.16
CA ALA A 588 4.51 -21.01 -0.70
C ALA A 588 3.80 -20.19 -1.80
N SER A 589 4.05 -18.88 -1.88
CA SER A 589 3.33 -18.01 -2.81
C SER A 589 3.78 -18.20 -4.27
N PRO A 590 2.91 -18.05 -5.28
CA PRO A 590 3.31 -17.94 -6.69
C PRO A 590 4.28 -16.80 -6.94
N ARG A 591 4.12 -15.66 -6.25
CA ARG A 591 5.07 -14.54 -6.33
C ARG A 591 6.48 -14.96 -6.00
N ALA A 592 6.67 -15.76 -4.94
CA ALA A 592 8.00 -16.27 -4.55
C ALA A 592 8.67 -17.07 -5.67
N LYS A 593 7.90 -17.86 -6.43
CA LYS A 593 8.43 -18.58 -7.59
C LYS A 593 8.87 -17.63 -8.70
N ALA A 594 8.10 -16.58 -8.95
CA ALA A 594 8.48 -15.55 -9.90
C ALA A 594 9.73 -14.79 -9.45
N ASP A 595 9.83 -14.39 -8.17
CA ASP A 595 10.99 -13.67 -7.63
C ASP A 595 12.27 -14.52 -7.69
N VAL A 596 12.22 -15.81 -7.30
CA VAL A 596 13.35 -16.74 -7.42
C VAL A 596 13.77 -16.94 -8.87
N MET A 597 12.80 -17.10 -9.78
CA MET A 597 13.10 -17.24 -11.21
C MET A 597 13.68 -15.96 -11.80
N ALA A 598 13.19 -14.77 -11.38
CA ALA A 598 13.78 -13.49 -11.76
C ALA A 598 15.26 -13.40 -11.33
N ALA A 599 15.55 -13.75 -10.08
CA ALA A 599 16.91 -13.74 -9.55
C ALA A 599 17.85 -14.75 -10.24
N LEU A 600 17.32 -15.90 -10.69
CA LEU A 600 18.07 -16.86 -11.51
C LEU A 600 18.34 -16.31 -12.92
N LEU A 601 17.34 -15.68 -13.55
CA LEU A 601 17.47 -15.14 -14.91
C LEU A 601 18.40 -13.91 -14.95
N SER A 602 18.39 -13.08 -13.91
CA SER A 602 19.29 -11.92 -13.77
C SER A 602 20.72 -12.30 -13.35
N GLY A 603 20.95 -13.56 -12.92
CA GLY A 603 22.25 -14.02 -12.43
C GLY A 603 22.56 -13.66 -10.97
N GLU A 604 21.60 -13.13 -10.23
CA GLU A 604 21.72 -12.87 -8.78
C GLU A 604 21.81 -14.17 -7.97
N LEU A 605 21.12 -15.21 -8.42
CA LEU A 605 21.21 -16.57 -7.90
C LEU A 605 21.93 -17.48 -8.89
N ASP A 606 22.98 -18.16 -8.43
CA ASP A 606 23.66 -19.18 -9.24
C ASP A 606 23.18 -20.58 -8.82
N PRO A 607 22.42 -21.27 -9.68
CA PRO A 607 21.87 -22.59 -9.38
C PRO A 607 22.94 -23.70 -9.26
N ARG A 608 24.22 -23.40 -9.56
CA ARG A 608 25.34 -24.34 -9.42
C ARG A 608 25.97 -24.30 -8.03
N THR A 609 25.51 -23.39 -7.16
CA THR A 609 26.01 -23.21 -5.80
C THR A 609 25.09 -23.88 -4.77
N SER A 610 25.34 -23.65 -3.48
CA SER A 610 24.50 -24.08 -2.37
C SER A 610 23.06 -23.52 -2.44
N ALA A 611 22.79 -22.57 -3.36
CA ALA A 611 21.42 -22.07 -3.62
C ALA A 611 20.52 -23.11 -4.32
N ALA A 612 21.07 -24.13 -4.98
CA ALA A 612 20.30 -25.12 -5.74
C ALA A 612 19.24 -25.84 -4.89
N ASP A 613 19.61 -26.29 -3.69
CA ASP A 613 18.68 -27.00 -2.80
C ASP A 613 17.61 -26.06 -2.24
N ALA A 614 17.93 -24.81 -1.92
CA ALA A 614 16.97 -23.81 -1.47
C ALA A 614 16.01 -23.40 -2.60
N VAL A 615 16.50 -23.25 -3.83
CA VAL A 615 15.65 -23.01 -5.02
C VAL A 615 14.68 -24.18 -5.22
N ARG A 616 15.18 -25.42 -5.15
CA ARG A 616 14.34 -26.62 -5.24
C ARG A 616 13.30 -26.66 -4.13
N ALA A 617 13.67 -26.36 -2.89
CA ALA A 617 12.75 -26.33 -1.76
C ALA A 617 11.59 -25.34 -1.98
N VAL A 618 11.86 -24.15 -2.56
CA VAL A 618 10.80 -23.18 -2.93
C VAL A 618 9.93 -23.73 -4.07
N ALA A 619 10.52 -24.34 -5.09
CA ALA A 619 9.79 -24.90 -6.23
C ALA A 619 8.90 -26.07 -5.80
N ASP A 620 9.40 -26.98 -4.96
CA ASP A 620 8.70 -28.19 -4.49
C ASP A 620 7.49 -27.89 -3.58
N THR A 621 7.35 -26.64 -3.09
CA THR A 621 6.10 -26.21 -2.43
C THR A 621 4.91 -26.15 -3.39
N CYS A 622 5.13 -26.17 -4.72
CA CYS A 622 4.07 -26.15 -5.74
C CYS A 622 3.64 -27.59 -6.08
N PHE A 623 2.35 -27.90 -5.94
CA PHE A 623 1.79 -29.17 -6.39
C PHE A 623 1.00 -29.08 -7.69
N ASN A 624 1.34 -28.10 -8.52
CA ASN A 624 0.89 -28.01 -9.91
C ASN A 624 -0.62 -27.96 -10.11
N CYS A 625 -1.32 -27.10 -9.35
CA CYS A 625 -2.79 -26.99 -9.42
C CYS A 625 -3.29 -26.14 -10.61
N HIS A 626 -2.41 -25.51 -11.39
CA HIS A 626 -2.69 -24.65 -12.55
C HIS A 626 -3.57 -23.40 -12.27
N GLN A 627 -3.61 -22.89 -11.01
CA GLN A 627 -4.38 -21.69 -10.65
C GLN A 627 -3.64 -20.38 -10.94
N CYS A 628 -2.33 -20.42 -11.06
CA CYS A 628 -1.48 -19.28 -11.42
C CYS A 628 -0.87 -19.54 -12.80
#